data_03bfc93127f2485ebb80d05848f51d9c
#
_entry.id   03bfc93127f2485ebb80d05848f51d9c
#
_cell.length_a   1.000
_cell.length_b   1.000
_cell.length_c   1.000
_cell.angle_alpha   90.00
_cell.angle_beta   90.00
_cell.angle_gamma   90.00
#
_symmetry.space_group_name_H-M   'P 1'
#
loop_
_entity.id
_entity.type
_entity.pdbx_description
1 polymer ?
#
loop_
_entity_poly.entity_id
_entity_poly.type
_entity_poly.pdbx_seq_one_letter_code
_entity_poly.pdbx_strand_id
1 'polypeptide(L)'
;MSAAAGQRRALVTGAASGIGLAVARRLRREGADVLAVDINKDGLAEAASLGCETMAANLAEPAERDRVAAAGEGIDYLVNAAGIIRLKPIFEFTVEDWRQIFAINAESIFFLCQAIGPRMRPGGAIVNLSSSSAKLAPTVEAAVYAASKTAILSITRSFANALASRPVRVNSICPGIIDTPMQDRVLEDVAKIRGMTFESLSEGRTKAVPLGRAASADECAGAIWFLLSNDSAYMTGQAINFTGGMVQW
;
A
#
# COMPACT_ATOMS: atom_id res chain seq x y z
N MET A 1 30.87 -4.24 -18.64
CA MET A 1 29.94 -4.00 -19.78
C MET A 1 28.53 -4.12 -19.20
N SER A 2 27.85 -3.00 -18.99
CA SER A 2 26.44 -2.98 -18.51
C SER A 2 25.58 -3.50 -19.66
N ALA A 3 24.98 -4.68 -19.50
CA ALA A 3 23.89 -5.09 -20.36
C ALA A 3 22.85 -3.97 -20.36
N ALA A 4 22.36 -3.55 -21.52
CA ALA A 4 21.27 -2.60 -21.65
C ALA A 4 20.12 -3.12 -20.76
N ALA A 5 19.93 -2.52 -19.61
CA ALA A 5 18.85 -2.87 -18.72
C ALA A 5 17.55 -2.54 -19.48
N GLY A 6 16.83 -3.58 -19.92
CA GLY A 6 15.51 -3.42 -20.52
C GLY A 6 14.65 -2.56 -19.58
N GLN A 7 13.70 -1.86 -20.15
CA GLN A 7 12.78 -0.99 -19.43
C GLN A 7 12.16 -1.74 -18.23
N ARG A 8 12.20 -1.14 -17.03
CA ARG A 8 11.64 -1.73 -15.82
C ARG A 8 10.12 -1.80 -15.93
N ARG A 9 9.54 -2.87 -15.45
CA ARG A 9 8.08 -3.07 -15.42
C ARG A 9 7.59 -3.13 -13.98
N ALA A 10 6.49 -2.46 -13.70
CA ALA A 10 5.90 -2.38 -12.37
C ALA A 10 4.40 -2.70 -12.39
N LEU A 11 3.90 -3.28 -11.31
CA LEU A 11 2.49 -3.42 -11.02
C LEU A 11 2.18 -2.69 -9.72
N VAL A 12 1.18 -1.81 -9.76
CA VAL A 12 0.73 -1.03 -8.59
C VAL A 12 -0.76 -1.27 -8.39
N THR A 13 -1.16 -1.81 -7.24
CA THR A 13 -2.57 -1.95 -6.86
C THR A 13 -3.04 -0.74 -6.05
N GLY A 14 -4.35 -0.44 -6.07
CA GLY A 14 -4.89 0.77 -5.43
C GLY A 14 -4.46 2.05 -6.16
N ALA A 15 -4.27 1.97 -7.49
CA ALA A 15 -3.63 3.02 -8.27
C ALA A 15 -4.59 4.11 -8.80
N ALA A 16 -5.88 4.05 -8.46
CA ALA A 16 -6.86 5.07 -8.88
C ALA A 16 -6.79 6.35 -8.04
N SER A 17 -6.12 6.35 -6.88
CA SER A 17 -6.05 7.53 -6.01
C SER A 17 -4.92 7.43 -4.97
N GLY A 18 -4.71 8.52 -4.24
CA GLY A 18 -3.85 8.56 -3.04
C GLY A 18 -2.43 8.06 -3.27
N ILE A 19 -1.93 7.22 -2.35
CA ILE A 19 -0.54 6.74 -2.39
C ILE A 19 -0.28 5.87 -3.63
N GLY A 20 -1.22 4.99 -4.01
CA GLY A 20 -1.05 4.12 -5.18
C GLY A 20 -0.87 4.91 -6.47
N LEU A 21 -1.69 5.94 -6.69
CA LEU A 21 -1.56 6.82 -7.86
C LEU A 21 -0.26 7.62 -7.84
N ALA A 22 0.14 8.15 -6.67
CA ALA A 22 1.41 8.86 -6.53
C ALA A 22 2.62 7.95 -6.81
N VAL A 23 2.55 6.67 -6.42
CA VAL A 23 3.56 5.67 -6.75
C VAL A 23 3.59 5.39 -8.25
N ALA A 24 2.44 5.20 -8.88
CA ALA A 24 2.37 5.00 -10.34
C ALA A 24 3.00 6.19 -11.08
N ARG A 25 2.68 7.43 -10.68
CA ARG A 25 3.29 8.66 -11.20
C ARG A 25 4.80 8.68 -11.00
N ARG A 26 5.26 8.34 -9.81
CA ARG A 26 6.70 8.28 -9.51
C ARG A 26 7.41 7.26 -10.38
N LEU A 27 6.90 6.05 -10.51
CA LEU A 27 7.50 4.99 -11.32
C LEU A 27 7.57 5.36 -12.81
N ARG A 28 6.53 6.03 -13.35
CA ARG A 28 6.56 6.57 -14.71
C ARG A 28 7.68 7.62 -14.90
N ARG A 29 7.88 8.51 -13.93
CA ARG A 29 8.99 9.49 -13.97
C ARG A 29 10.36 8.84 -13.91
N GLU A 30 10.48 7.68 -13.25
CA GLU A 30 11.72 6.88 -13.21
C GLU A 30 11.88 5.97 -14.45
N GLY A 31 11.00 6.10 -15.45
CA GLY A 31 11.09 5.39 -16.72
C GLY A 31 10.55 3.96 -16.71
N ALA A 32 9.83 3.54 -15.67
CA ALA A 32 9.22 2.22 -15.65
C ALA A 32 7.90 2.17 -16.44
N ASP A 33 7.61 1.05 -17.08
CA ASP A 33 6.26 0.73 -17.54
C ASP A 33 5.41 0.26 -16.38
N VAL A 34 4.23 0.88 -16.21
CA VAL A 34 3.38 0.65 -15.04
C VAL A 34 2.04 0.07 -15.46
N LEU A 35 1.68 -1.07 -14.87
CA LEU A 35 0.32 -1.58 -14.83
C LEU A 35 -0.35 -1.07 -13.55
N ALA A 36 -1.29 -0.16 -13.70
CA ALA A 36 -2.09 0.43 -12.63
C ALA A 36 -3.39 -0.37 -12.44
N VAL A 37 -3.58 -0.94 -11.27
CA VAL A 37 -4.71 -1.81 -10.93
C VAL A 37 -5.57 -1.18 -9.85
N ASP A 38 -6.88 -1.12 -10.06
CA ASP A 38 -7.84 -0.65 -9.04
C ASP A 38 -9.23 -1.21 -9.34
N ILE A 39 -10.11 -1.24 -8.33
CA ILE A 39 -11.52 -1.56 -8.52
C ILE A 39 -12.29 -0.38 -9.17
N ASN A 40 -11.83 0.85 -8.92
CA ASN A 40 -12.44 2.07 -9.47
C ASN A 40 -11.94 2.32 -10.90
N LYS A 41 -12.69 1.79 -11.87
CA LYS A 41 -12.36 1.93 -13.30
C LYS A 41 -12.24 3.40 -13.74
N ASP A 42 -13.15 4.25 -13.29
CA ASP A 42 -13.15 5.66 -13.69
C ASP A 42 -11.97 6.43 -13.07
N GLY A 43 -11.61 6.11 -11.81
CA GLY A 43 -10.45 6.67 -11.13
C GLY A 43 -9.11 6.29 -11.78
N LEU A 44 -9.06 5.21 -12.57
CA LEU A 44 -7.85 4.84 -13.34
C LEU A 44 -7.56 5.78 -14.52
N ALA A 45 -8.49 6.67 -14.90
CA ALA A 45 -8.28 7.63 -15.99
C ALA A 45 -7.06 8.54 -15.73
N GLU A 46 -6.81 8.93 -14.47
CA GLU A 46 -5.62 9.72 -14.13
C GLU A 46 -4.34 8.91 -14.33
N ALA A 47 -4.29 7.65 -13.90
CA ALA A 47 -3.15 6.77 -14.14
C ALA A 47 -2.93 6.56 -15.66
N ALA A 48 -3.99 6.39 -16.44
CA ALA A 48 -3.91 6.29 -17.90
C ALA A 48 -3.30 7.55 -18.53
N SER A 49 -3.67 8.73 -18.05
CA SER A 49 -3.11 10.01 -18.53
C SER A 49 -1.61 10.16 -18.27
N LEU A 50 -1.08 9.44 -17.27
CA LEU A 50 0.35 9.35 -16.97
C LEU A 50 1.09 8.34 -17.88
N GLY A 51 0.38 7.68 -18.80
CA GLY A 51 0.92 6.64 -19.68
C GLY A 51 1.03 5.27 -19.00
N CYS A 52 0.26 5.01 -17.94
CA CYS A 52 0.14 3.67 -17.36
C CYS A 52 -0.81 2.81 -18.21
N GLU A 53 -0.51 1.53 -18.33
CA GLU A 53 -1.54 0.53 -18.64
C GLU A 53 -2.48 0.41 -17.44
N THR A 54 -3.78 0.22 -17.66
CA THR A 54 -4.77 0.17 -16.58
C THR A 54 -5.59 -1.11 -16.60
N MET A 55 -5.88 -1.64 -15.42
CA MET A 55 -6.72 -2.83 -15.25
C MET A 55 -7.70 -2.64 -14.10
N ALA A 56 -8.99 -2.67 -14.39
CA ALA A 56 -10.01 -2.72 -13.34
C ALA A 56 -10.09 -4.14 -12.76
N ALA A 57 -9.94 -4.28 -11.43
CA ALA A 57 -10.01 -5.57 -10.75
C ALA A 57 -10.46 -5.43 -9.29
N ASN A 58 -11.37 -6.31 -8.86
CA ASN A 58 -11.72 -6.47 -7.45
C ASN A 58 -10.79 -7.51 -6.81
N LEU A 59 -9.82 -7.07 -6.04
CA LEU A 59 -8.84 -7.95 -5.40
C LEU A 59 -9.41 -8.80 -4.26
N ALA A 60 -10.66 -8.60 -3.84
CA ALA A 60 -11.35 -9.53 -2.95
C ALA A 60 -11.70 -10.85 -3.66
N GLU A 61 -11.83 -10.84 -5.00
CA GLU A 61 -12.22 -11.98 -5.80
C GLU A 61 -11.00 -12.79 -6.27
N PRO A 62 -10.92 -14.11 -5.97
CA PRO A 62 -9.79 -14.94 -6.37
C PRO A 62 -9.48 -14.91 -7.88
N ALA A 63 -10.50 -15.04 -8.73
CA ALA A 63 -10.32 -15.02 -10.18
C ALA A 63 -9.74 -13.68 -10.70
N GLU A 64 -10.11 -12.57 -10.08
CA GLU A 64 -9.56 -11.26 -10.42
C GLU A 64 -8.10 -11.13 -9.98
N ARG A 65 -7.74 -11.67 -8.79
CA ARG A 65 -6.33 -11.75 -8.36
C ARG A 65 -5.48 -12.57 -9.31
N ASP A 66 -5.99 -13.73 -9.78
CA ASP A 66 -5.30 -14.58 -10.74
C ASP A 66 -5.06 -13.85 -12.07
N ARG A 67 -6.04 -13.08 -12.55
CA ARG A 67 -5.92 -12.23 -13.74
C ARG A 67 -4.85 -11.15 -13.57
N VAL A 68 -4.83 -10.48 -12.43
CA VAL A 68 -3.81 -9.48 -12.09
C VAL A 68 -2.43 -10.13 -11.98
N ALA A 69 -2.34 -11.30 -11.34
CA ALA A 69 -1.08 -12.03 -11.20
C ALA A 69 -0.50 -12.48 -12.55
N ALA A 70 -1.35 -12.91 -13.48
CA ALA A 70 -0.92 -13.27 -14.84
C ALA A 70 -0.36 -12.06 -15.59
N ALA A 71 -1.00 -10.90 -15.49
CA ALA A 71 -0.51 -9.66 -16.09
C ALA A 71 0.80 -9.15 -15.45
N GLY A 72 1.06 -9.54 -14.20
CA GLY A 72 2.29 -9.21 -13.45
C GLY A 72 3.48 -10.15 -13.71
N GLU A 73 3.42 -11.03 -14.71
CA GLU A 73 4.55 -11.92 -15.01
C GLU A 73 5.79 -11.15 -15.49
N GLY A 74 6.95 -11.48 -14.92
CA GLY A 74 8.24 -10.90 -15.32
C GLY A 74 8.41 -9.41 -14.99
N ILE A 75 7.67 -8.89 -14.00
CA ILE A 75 7.86 -7.53 -13.52
C ILE A 75 9.10 -7.39 -12.64
N ASP A 76 9.58 -6.15 -12.51
CA ASP A 76 10.67 -5.77 -11.61
C ASP A 76 10.15 -5.26 -10.26
N TYR A 77 8.98 -4.59 -10.26
CA TYR A 77 8.42 -3.96 -9.07
C TYR A 77 6.96 -4.33 -8.86
N LEU A 78 6.63 -4.76 -7.64
CA LEU A 78 5.26 -4.93 -7.18
C LEU A 78 4.98 -4.00 -6.01
N VAL A 79 3.96 -3.15 -6.12
CA VAL A 79 3.50 -2.31 -5.03
C VAL A 79 2.06 -2.65 -4.68
N ASN A 80 1.88 -3.30 -3.53
CA ASN A 80 0.58 -3.63 -3.00
C ASN A 80 0.05 -2.47 -2.17
N ALA A 81 -0.66 -1.51 -2.81
CA ALA A 81 -1.20 -0.32 -2.17
C ALA A 81 -2.74 -0.33 -2.05
N ALA A 82 -3.42 -1.31 -2.63
CA ALA A 82 -4.87 -1.47 -2.43
C ALA A 82 -5.20 -1.72 -0.96
N GLY A 83 -6.26 -1.07 -0.49
CA GLY A 83 -6.71 -1.25 0.88
C GLY A 83 -7.97 -0.47 1.15
N ILE A 84 -8.76 -0.96 2.10
CA ILE A 84 -9.96 -0.31 2.61
C ILE A 84 -9.87 -0.14 4.12
N ILE A 85 -10.59 0.85 4.63
CA ILE A 85 -10.82 1.03 6.06
C ILE A 85 -12.33 1.12 6.29
N ARG A 86 -12.80 0.53 7.38
CA ARG A 86 -14.14 0.73 7.93
C ARG A 86 -13.97 1.08 9.40
N LEU A 87 -14.73 2.06 9.82
CA LEU A 87 -14.75 2.54 11.20
C LEU A 87 -16.10 2.20 11.83
N LYS A 88 -16.05 1.57 12.98
CA LYS A 88 -17.22 1.23 13.81
C LYS A 88 -16.82 1.20 15.27
N PRO A 89 -17.75 1.41 16.21
CA PRO A 89 -17.54 1.01 17.60
C PRO A 89 -17.05 -0.45 17.65
N ILE A 90 -16.02 -0.73 18.45
CA ILE A 90 -15.32 -2.02 18.39
C ILE A 90 -16.24 -3.23 18.59
N PHE A 91 -17.29 -3.09 19.42
CA PHE A 91 -18.26 -4.16 19.70
C PHE A 91 -19.34 -4.33 18.62
N GLU A 92 -19.35 -3.50 17.59
CA GLU A 92 -20.32 -3.53 16.49
C GLU A 92 -19.75 -4.10 15.18
N PHE A 93 -18.46 -4.50 15.18
CA PHE A 93 -17.88 -5.17 14.03
C PHE A 93 -18.50 -6.54 13.79
N THR A 94 -18.91 -6.79 12.57
CA THR A 94 -19.46 -8.07 12.14
C THR A 94 -18.37 -8.97 11.54
N VAL A 95 -18.68 -10.27 11.43
CA VAL A 95 -17.82 -11.24 10.72
C VAL A 95 -17.64 -10.82 9.24
N GLU A 96 -18.67 -10.22 8.64
CA GLU A 96 -18.61 -9.74 7.26
C GLU A 96 -17.66 -8.55 7.11
N ASP A 97 -17.68 -7.59 8.03
CA ASP A 97 -16.70 -6.49 8.02
C ASP A 97 -15.26 -7.03 8.12
N TRP A 98 -15.04 -8.00 9.00
CA TRP A 98 -13.75 -8.69 9.14
C TRP A 98 -13.31 -9.31 7.83
N ARG A 99 -14.17 -10.14 7.22
CA ARG A 99 -13.86 -10.84 5.97
C ARG A 99 -13.53 -9.87 4.83
N GLN A 100 -14.34 -8.83 4.64
CA GLN A 100 -14.12 -7.86 3.58
C GLN A 100 -12.81 -7.08 3.76
N ILE A 101 -12.51 -6.63 4.98
CA ILE A 101 -11.27 -5.92 5.26
C ILE A 101 -10.05 -6.82 5.04
N PHE A 102 -10.08 -8.05 5.56
CA PHE A 102 -8.96 -8.98 5.41
C PHE A 102 -8.78 -9.45 3.97
N ALA A 103 -9.85 -9.70 3.22
CA ALA A 103 -9.78 -10.10 1.82
C ALA A 103 -8.99 -9.10 0.97
N ILE A 104 -9.22 -7.79 1.19
CA ILE A 104 -8.55 -6.75 0.42
C ILE A 104 -7.19 -6.38 1.03
N ASN A 105 -7.11 -6.18 2.36
CA ASN A 105 -5.90 -5.62 2.97
C ASN A 105 -4.78 -6.63 3.20
N ALA A 106 -5.09 -7.90 3.40
CA ALA A 106 -4.10 -8.92 3.77
C ALA A 106 -4.08 -10.10 2.78
N GLU A 107 -5.23 -10.69 2.50
CA GLU A 107 -5.33 -11.88 1.64
C GLU A 107 -4.86 -11.56 0.21
N SER A 108 -5.31 -10.45 -0.38
CA SER A 108 -4.88 -10.05 -1.72
C SER A 108 -3.36 -9.88 -1.80
N ILE A 109 -2.75 -9.25 -0.79
CA ILE A 109 -1.29 -9.06 -0.72
C ILE A 109 -0.57 -10.40 -0.66
N PHE A 110 -1.05 -11.32 0.19
CA PHE A 110 -0.45 -12.65 0.32
C PHE A 110 -0.45 -13.39 -1.02
N PHE A 111 -1.61 -13.49 -1.68
CA PHE A 111 -1.74 -14.25 -2.92
C PHE A 111 -1.07 -13.58 -4.12
N LEU A 112 -1.04 -12.25 -4.20
CA LEU A 112 -0.25 -11.56 -5.23
C LEU A 112 1.25 -11.76 -5.02
N CYS A 113 1.76 -11.67 -3.79
CA CYS A 113 3.16 -12.00 -3.51
C CYS A 113 3.48 -13.47 -3.85
N GLN A 114 2.58 -14.40 -3.53
CA GLN A 114 2.75 -15.83 -3.81
C GLN A 114 2.79 -16.11 -5.32
N ALA A 115 1.88 -15.51 -6.07
CA ALA A 115 1.77 -15.79 -7.50
C ALA A 115 2.82 -15.06 -8.33
N ILE A 116 3.14 -13.81 -7.99
CA ILE A 116 4.04 -12.94 -8.76
C ILE A 116 5.49 -13.09 -8.33
N GLY A 117 5.76 -13.14 -7.01
CA GLY A 117 7.12 -13.11 -6.46
C GLY A 117 8.08 -14.12 -7.10
N PRO A 118 7.73 -15.40 -7.26
CA PRO A 118 8.57 -16.40 -7.91
C PRO A 118 8.86 -16.14 -9.39
N ARG A 119 8.07 -15.30 -10.06
CA ARG A 119 8.17 -14.98 -11.49
C ARG A 119 8.78 -13.61 -11.76
N MET A 120 9.10 -12.86 -10.72
CA MET A 120 9.77 -11.55 -10.83
C MET A 120 11.19 -11.72 -11.38
N ARG A 121 11.67 -10.67 -12.06
CA ARG A 121 13.08 -10.63 -12.50
C ARG A 121 14.03 -10.58 -11.31
N PRO A 122 15.22 -11.21 -11.41
CA PRO A 122 16.27 -11.05 -10.39
C PRO A 122 16.61 -9.57 -10.15
N GLY A 123 16.77 -9.19 -8.89
CA GLY A 123 16.94 -7.79 -8.48
C GLY A 123 15.64 -7.01 -8.32
N GLY A 124 14.50 -7.69 -8.47
CA GLY A 124 13.17 -7.11 -8.25
C GLY A 124 12.88 -6.74 -6.80
N ALA A 125 11.83 -5.95 -6.59
CA ALA A 125 11.42 -5.55 -5.26
C ALA A 125 9.90 -5.48 -5.10
N ILE A 126 9.42 -5.90 -3.93
CA ILE A 126 8.02 -5.82 -3.51
C ILE A 126 7.92 -4.83 -2.36
N VAL A 127 6.96 -3.91 -2.41
CA VAL A 127 6.60 -3.04 -1.30
C VAL A 127 5.13 -3.21 -0.95
N ASN A 128 4.87 -3.61 0.29
CA ASN A 128 3.52 -3.79 0.84
C ASN A 128 3.13 -2.57 1.68
N LEU A 129 1.98 -1.96 1.41
CA LEU A 129 1.46 -0.85 2.21
C LEU A 129 0.77 -1.36 3.48
N SER A 130 1.47 -1.26 4.61
CA SER A 130 0.90 -1.41 5.94
C SER A 130 0.33 -0.07 6.44
N SER A 131 0.48 0.26 7.69
CA SER A 131 0.02 1.50 8.34
C SER A 131 0.74 1.67 9.68
N SER A 132 0.83 2.89 10.19
CA SER A 132 1.15 3.15 11.60
C SER A 132 0.20 2.43 12.56
N SER A 133 -1.05 2.21 12.14
CA SER A 133 -2.05 1.42 12.90
C SER A 133 -1.65 -0.04 13.11
N ALA A 134 -0.69 -0.57 12.34
CA ALA A 134 -0.13 -1.91 12.58
C ALA A 134 0.77 -1.96 13.82
N LYS A 135 1.25 -0.83 14.29
CA LYS A 135 2.17 -0.69 15.44
C LYS A 135 1.55 0.07 16.60
N LEU A 136 0.59 0.93 16.32
CA LEU A 136 -0.17 1.70 17.30
C LEU A 136 -1.65 1.35 17.16
N ALA A 137 -2.41 1.45 18.25
CA ALA A 137 -3.86 1.34 18.23
C ALA A 137 -4.52 2.67 18.68
N PRO A 138 -4.28 3.79 17.96
CA PRO A 138 -4.73 5.11 18.41
C PRO A 138 -6.25 5.29 18.25
N THR A 139 -6.89 4.46 17.45
CA THR A 139 -8.30 4.57 17.08
C THR A 139 -8.95 3.19 17.21
N VAL A 140 -9.69 2.98 18.28
CA VAL A 140 -10.34 1.67 18.55
C VAL A 140 -11.40 1.33 17.51
N GLU A 141 -11.99 2.34 16.90
CA GLU A 141 -12.95 2.20 15.82
C GLU A 141 -12.33 1.62 14.54
N ALA A 142 -11.00 1.59 14.43
CA ALA A 142 -10.25 1.00 13.32
C ALA A 142 -9.65 -0.38 13.67
N ALA A 143 -10.16 -1.08 14.69
CA ALA A 143 -9.54 -2.30 15.22
C ALA A 143 -9.28 -3.38 14.16
N VAL A 144 -10.27 -3.68 13.32
CA VAL A 144 -10.14 -4.70 12.25
C VAL A 144 -9.16 -4.26 11.17
N TYR A 145 -9.18 -2.98 10.81
CA TYR A 145 -8.18 -2.40 9.90
C TYR A 145 -6.76 -2.55 10.47
N ALA A 146 -6.54 -2.17 11.73
CA ALA A 146 -5.25 -2.28 12.40
C ALA A 146 -4.75 -3.73 12.41
N ALA A 147 -5.61 -4.70 12.74
CA ALA A 147 -5.30 -6.13 12.69
C ALA A 147 -4.88 -6.57 11.29
N SER A 148 -5.61 -6.16 10.24
CA SER A 148 -5.26 -6.47 8.85
C SER A 148 -3.91 -5.88 8.45
N LYS A 149 -3.60 -4.65 8.87
CA LYS A 149 -2.32 -3.99 8.59
C LYS A 149 -1.16 -4.59 9.38
N THR A 150 -1.41 -5.13 10.57
CA THR A 150 -0.43 -5.90 11.34
C THR A 150 -0.10 -7.22 10.64
N ALA A 151 -1.08 -7.91 10.07
CA ALA A 151 -0.85 -9.13 9.28
C ALA A 151 0.13 -8.91 8.12
N ILE A 152 0.11 -7.73 7.48
CA ILE A 152 1.03 -7.39 6.38
C ILE A 152 2.50 -7.42 6.84
N LEU A 153 2.79 -7.06 8.08
CA LEU A 153 4.16 -7.09 8.60
C LEU A 153 4.71 -8.53 8.64
N SER A 154 3.86 -9.48 9.02
CA SER A 154 4.22 -10.91 9.03
C SER A 154 4.34 -11.46 7.60
N ILE A 155 3.37 -11.14 6.73
CA ILE A 155 3.41 -11.52 5.30
C ILE A 155 4.71 -11.03 4.67
N THR A 156 5.08 -9.77 4.90
CA THR A 156 6.32 -9.18 4.36
C THR A 156 7.56 -9.96 4.77
N ARG A 157 7.70 -10.30 6.06
CA ARG A 157 8.84 -11.10 6.56
C ARG A 157 8.88 -12.50 5.96
N SER A 158 7.72 -13.15 5.84
CA SER A 158 7.62 -14.49 5.26
C SER A 158 8.07 -14.52 3.81
N PHE A 159 7.59 -13.58 2.98
CA PHE A 159 8.00 -13.49 1.57
C PHE A 159 9.43 -12.98 1.40
N ALA A 160 9.94 -12.12 2.29
CA ALA A 160 11.34 -11.73 2.29
C ALA A 160 12.27 -12.94 2.43
N ASN A 161 11.96 -13.85 3.36
CA ASN A 161 12.72 -15.10 3.53
C ASN A 161 12.54 -16.05 2.35
N ALA A 162 11.31 -16.24 1.87
CA ALA A 162 11.01 -17.19 0.80
C ALA A 162 11.64 -16.79 -0.55
N LEU A 163 11.80 -15.49 -0.81
CA LEU A 163 12.32 -14.96 -2.07
C LEU A 163 13.81 -14.57 -2.01
N ALA A 164 14.46 -14.67 -0.86
CA ALA A 164 15.86 -14.27 -0.68
C ALA A 164 16.83 -14.96 -1.63
N SER A 165 16.61 -16.26 -1.91
CA SER A 165 17.43 -17.02 -2.86
C SER A 165 17.24 -16.61 -4.34
N ARG A 166 16.21 -15.83 -4.64
CA ARG A 166 15.86 -15.33 -5.99
C ARG A 166 16.26 -13.88 -6.22
N PRO A 167 17.13 -13.27 -5.48
CA PRO A 167 17.39 -11.86 -5.16
C PRO A 167 16.20 -10.92 -5.42
N VAL A 168 15.03 -11.25 -4.85
CA VAL A 168 13.86 -10.37 -4.81
C VAL A 168 13.66 -9.88 -3.38
N ARG A 169 13.69 -8.57 -3.17
CA ARG A 169 13.52 -7.94 -1.86
C ARG A 169 12.04 -7.70 -1.57
N VAL A 170 11.63 -7.90 -0.32
CA VAL A 170 10.24 -7.65 0.10
C VAL A 170 10.26 -6.81 1.37
N ASN A 171 9.71 -5.61 1.29
CA ASN A 171 9.62 -4.70 2.43
C ASN A 171 8.19 -4.17 2.57
N SER A 172 7.89 -3.60 3.71
CA SER A 172 6.66 -2.84 3.94
C SER A 172 6.96 -1.42 4.37
N ILE A 173 6.02 -0.52 4.05
CA ILE A 173 5.99 0.84 4.58
C ILE A 173 4.78 0.97 5.50
N CYS A 174 4.96 1.70 6.60
CA CYS A 174 3.92 2.00 7.58
C CYS A 174 3.63 3.51 7.57
N PRO A 175 2.78 4.01 6.65
CA PRO A 175 2.42 5.42 6.63
C PRO A 175 1.64 5.83 7.89
N GLY A 176 1.87 7.04 8.35
CA GLY A 176 1.06 7.72 9.34
C GLY A 176 -0.09 8.49 8.70
N ILE A 177 -0.15 9.78 8.97
CA ILE A 177 -1.16 10.68 8.40
C ILE A 177 -0.69 11.16 7.03
N ILE A 178 -1.35 10.67 5.98
CA ILE A 178 -1.08 11.07 4.59
C ILE A 178 -2.31 11.78 4.03
N ASP A 179 -2.10 12.91 3.40
CA ASP A 179 -3.16 13.70 2.78
C ASP A 179 -3.70 12.98 1.54
N THR A 180 -4.86 12.36 1.70
CA THR A 180 -5.49 11.50 0.68
C THR A 180 -7.00 11.45 0.89
N PRO A 181 -7.80 11.15 -0.16
CA PRO A 181 -9.25 10.99 -0.04
C PRO A 181 -9.70 9.94 0.99
N MET A 182 -8.87 8.92 1.25
CA MET A 182 -9.15 7.95 2.31
C MET A 182 -9.12 8.60 3.69
N GLN A 183 -8.16 9.49 3.93
CA GLN A 183 -8.00 10.17 5.21
C GLN A 183 -9.14 11.13 5.51
N ASP A 184 -9.68 11.81 4.50
CA ASP A 184 -10.83 12.70 4.66
C ASP A 184 -12.08 11.91 5.09
N ARG A 185 -12.33 10.77 4.43
CA ARG A 185 -13.41 9.85 4.82
C ARG A 185 -13.24 9.33 6.24
N VAL A 186 -12.01 9.01 6.66
CA VAL A 186 -11.73 8.58 8.05
C VAL A 186 -12.11 9.68 9.04
N LEU A 187 -11.77 10.94 8.76
CA LEU A 187 -12.14 12.06 9.63
C LEU A 187 -13.66 12.25 9.71
N GLU A 188 -14.35 12.18 8.57
CA GLU A 188 -15.81 12.29 8.51
C GLU A 188 -16.49 11.18 9.32
N ASP A 189 -16.02 9.94 9.18
CA ASP A 189 -16.62 8.79 9.88
C ASP A 189 -16.34 8.84 11.38
N VAL A 190 -15.12 9.21 11.81
CA VAL A 190 -14.80 9.40 13.24
C VAL A 190 -15.61 10.54 13.81
N ALA A 191 -15.79 11.64 13.09
CA ALA A 191 -16.62 12.77 13.52
C ALA A 191 -18.05 12.31 13.83
N LYS A 192 -18.65 11.55 12.92
CA LYS A 192 -20.00 10.98 13.11
C LYS A 192 -20.09 10.05 14.30
N ILE A 193 -19.13 9.12 14.46
CA ILE A 193 -19.12 8.12 15.53
C ILE A 193 -18.96 8.79 16.89
N ARG A 194 -18.12 9.82 17.00
CA ARG A 194 -17.79 10.49 18.27
C ARG A 194 -18.64 11.71 18.58
N GLY A 195 -19.54 12.13 17.65
CA GLY A 195 -20.32 13.36 17.82
C GLY A 195 -19.47 14.62 17.84
N MET A 196 -18.37 14.64 17.08
CA MET A 196 -17.43 15.77 16.95
C MET A 196 -17.58 16.44 15.58
N THR A 197 -17.02 17.64 15.42
CA THR A 197 -16.95 18.28 14.11
C THR A 197 -15.70 17.83 13.35
N PHE A 198 -15.78 17.86 12.03
CA PHE A 198 -14.64 17.56 11.14
C PHE A 198 -13.45 18.50 11.43
N GLU A 199 -13.71 19.78 11.63
CA GLU A 199 -12.70 20.82 11.91
C GLU A 199 -11.92 20.50 13.18
N SER A 200 -12.64 20.16 14.27
CA SER A 200 -12.03 19.81 15.57
C SER A 200 -11.10 18.59 15.45
N LEU A 201 -11.52 17.57 14.67
CA LEU A 201 -10.71 16.38 14.44
C LEU A 201 -9.53 16.68 13.51
N SER A 202 -9.74 17.47 12.47
CA SER A 202 -8.70 17.86 11.51
C SER A 202 -7.58 18.65 12.18
N GLU A 203 -7.91 19.63 13.03
CA GLU A 203 -6.94 20.38 13.83
C GLU A 203 -6.18 19.51 14.82
N GLY A 204 -6.88 18.54 15.45
CA GLY A 204 -6.29 17.63 16.45
C GLY A 204 -5.35 16.60 15.82
N ARG A 205 -5.61 16.18 14.59
CA ARG A 205 -4.93 15.01 14.00
C ARG A 205 -3.43 15.19 13.82
N THR A 206 -2.99 16.39 13.48
CA THR A 206 -1.56 16.69 13.24
C THR A 206 -0.78 16.99 14.51
N LYS A 207 -1.47 17.28 15.63
CA LYS A 207 -0.81 17.56 16.93
C LYS A 207 0.00 16.36 17.44
N ALA A 208 -0.40 15.13 17.10
CA ALA A 208 0.33 13.93 17.46
C ALA A 208 1.52 13.63 16.53
N VAL A 209 1.69 14.41 15.46
CA VAL A 209 2.80 14.26 14.52
C VAL A 209 3.92 15.20 14.93
N PRO A 210 5.11 14.73 15.35
CA PRO A 210 6.24 15.60 15.70
C PRO A 210 6.62 16.62 14.62
N LEU A 211 6.52 16.27 13.33
CA LEU A 211 6.72 17.21 12.22
C LEU A 211 5.57 18.20 12.02
N GLY A 212 4.50 18.14 12.80
CA GLY A 212 3.40 19.12 12.85
C GLY A 212 2.46 19.14 11.64
N ARG A 213 2.57 18.18 10.71
CA ARG A 213 1.75 18.14 9.49
C ARG A 213 1.48 16.74 8.98
N ALA A 214 0.48 16.59 8.13
CA ALA A 214 0.34 15.43 7.28
C ALA A 214 1.44 15.42 6.21
N ALA A 215 1.84 14.23 5.74
CA ALA A 215 2.67 14.11 4.56
C ALA A 215 1.80 14.05 3.30
N SER A 216 2.33 14.49 2.17
CA SER A 216 1.69 14.27 0.88
C SER A 216 1.84 12.83 0.40
N ALA A 217 0.96 12.40 -0.52
CA ALA A 217 1.09 11.11 -1.17
C ALA A 217 2.41 10.99 -1.99
N ASP A 218 2.87 12.08 -2.59
CA ASP A 218 4.13 12.12 -3.35
C ASP A 218 5.37 11.94 -2.44
N GLU A 219 5.36 12.50 -1.22
CA GLU A 219 6.43 12.24 -0.23
C GLU A 219 6.48 10.75 0.16
N CYS A 220 5.30 10.14 0.37
CA CYS A 220 5.22 8.70 0.64
C CYS A 220 5.70 7.85 -0.55
N ALA A 221 5.36 8.24 -1.78
CA ALA A 221 5.84 7.59 -3.00
C ALA A 221 7.36 7.68 -3.14
N GLY A 222 7.99 8.75 -2.65
CA GLY A 222 9.45 8.88 -2.56
C GLY A 222 10.09 7.81 -1.68
N ALA A 223 9.52 7.55 -0.51
CA ALA A 223 9.99 6.50 0.40
C ALA A 223 9.76 5.08 -0.18
N ILE A 224 8.64 4.88 -0.88
CA ILE A 224 8.36 3.62 -1.59
C ILE A 224 9.38 3.41 -2.72
N TRP A 225 9.70 4.44 -3.49
CA TRP A 225 10.73 4.38 -4.52
C TRP A 225 12.10 4.01 -3.95
N PHE A 226 12.50 4.59 -2.82
CA PHE A 226 13.73 4.18 -2.13
C PHE A 226 13.74 2.67 -1.87
N LEU A 227 12.64 2.10 -1.34
CA LEU A 227 12.52 0.66 -1.08
C LEU A 227 12.54 -0.20 -2.34
N LEU A 228 12.10 0.32 -3.47
CA LEU A 228 12.14 -0.37 -4.76
C LEU A 228 13.52 -0.27 -5.43
N SER A 229 14.22 0.84 -5.27
CA SER A 229 15.48 1.16 -5.92
C SER A 229 16.68 0.37 -5.36
N ASN A 230 17.82 0.50 -6.03
CA ASN A 230 19.09 -0.09 -5.58
C ASN A 230 19.65 0.57 -4.32
N ASP A 231 19.18 1.77 -3.92
CA ASP A 231 19.61 2.45 -2.70
C ASP A 231 19.25 1.64 -1.44
N SER A 232 18.27 0.75 -1.54
CA SER A 232 17.87 -0.19 -0.48
C SER A 232 18.27 -1.64 -0.77
N ALA A 233 19.35 -1.88 -1.53
CA ALA A 233 19.74 -3.22 -2.00
C ALA A 233 20.00 -4.21 -0.84
N TYR A 234 20.38 -3.74 0.35
CA TYR A 234 20.62 -4.57 1.53
C TYR A 234 19.44 -4.61 2.51
N MET A 235 18.23 -4.20 2.05
CA MET A 235 17.01 -4.14 2.87
C MET A 235 15.96 -5.13 2.37
N THR A 236 15.64 -6.13 3.18
CA THR A 236 14.51 -7.04 2.98
C THR A 236 13.89 -7.40 4.32
N GLY A 237 12.60 -7.71 4.34
CA GLY A 237 11.84 -8.05 5.56
C GLY A 237 11.56 -6.86 6.49
N GLN A 238 11.85 -5.63 6.07
CA GLN A 238 11.73 -4.45 6.91
C GLN A 238 10.32 -3.85 6.87
N ALA A 239 9.95 -3.18 7.97
CA ALA A 239 8.73 -2.39 8.11
C ALA A 239 9.11 -0.95 8.46
N ILE A 240 9.21 -0.10 7.43
CA ILE A 240 9.69 1.27 7.56
C ILE A 240 8.57 2.20 8.00
N ASN A 241 8.80 2.95 9.06
CA ASN A 241 7.85 3.97 9.52
C ASN A 241 7.98 5.22 8.65
N PHE A 242 6.86 5.66 8.08
CA PHE A 242 6.73 6.92 7.36
C PHE A 242 5.66 7.76 8.06
N THR A 243 5.95 8.27 9.27
CA THR A 243 4.95 8.73 10.23
C THR A 243 5.19 10.14 10.75
N GLY A 244 6.20 10.86 10.25
CA GLY A 244 6.55 12.19 10.78
C GLY A 244 6.98 12.17 12.26
N GLY A 245 7.44 11.01 12.76
CA GLY A 245 7.89 10.83 14.14
C GLY A 245 6.85 10.24 15.10
N MET A 246 5.62 9.94 14.65
CA MET A 246 4.59 9.32 15.51
C MET A 246 4.96 7.91 16.00
N VAL A 247 5.70 7.16 15.19
CA VAL A 247 6.20 5.81 15.51
C VAL A 247 7.71 5.83 15.34
N GLN A 248 8.44 5.44 16.37
CA GLN A 248 9.92 5.53 16.42
C GLN A 248 10.62 4.18 16.53
N TRP A 249 9.87 3.03 16.57
CA TRP A 249 10.41 1.66 16.70
C TRP A 249 9.91 0.70 15.64
#